data_6a87097f07aa64de16dc607e272a7ccf
#
_entry.id   6a87097f07aa64de16dc607e272a7ccf
#
_cell.length_a   1.000
_cell.length_b   1.000
_cell.length_c   1.000
_cell.angle_alpha   90.00
_cell.angle_beta   90.00
_cell.angle_gamma   90.00
#
_symmetry.space_group_name_H-M   'P 1'
#
loop_
_entity.id
_entity.type
_entity.pdbx_description
1 polymer ?
#
loop_
_entity_poly.entity_id
_entity_poly.type
_entity_poly.pdbx_seq_one_letter_code
_entity_poly.pdbx_strand_id
1 'polypeptide(L)'
;MVRLSGYITWRNWGHGEDHRYQAIRARNQPHFEFKSLYLVFGLQAALAWIVAWPLLAALSGVQPLGLLDMLGAGLWLFGIAFEGIADQQLARFKTDPANAGRVMDRGLWRLSRHPNYFGEFCVWWGVWLVALAAGGGWTILSPLLMTVLLLKVSGVALLEQDIGERRPAYRDYIARTSAFFPWPPRPAYAGGVAGPFQATTRPAAEQSSGASPSPG
;
A
#
# COMPACT_ATOMS: atom_id res chain seq x y z
N MET A 1 -12.05 -11.23 11.47
CA MET A 1 -10.64 -11.59 11.78
C MET A 1 -10.32 -13.02 11.34
N VAL A 2 -11.01 -14.08 11.82
CA VAL A 2 -10.69 -15.49 11.48
C VAL A 2 -10.64 -15.80 9.97
N ARG A 3 -11.58 -15.22 9.19
CA ARG A 3 -11.61 -15.41 7.72
C ARG A 3 -10.35 -14.89 7.03
N LEU A 4 -9.88 -13.70 7.41
CA LEU A 4 -8.68 -13.10 6.83
C LEU A 4 -7.43 -13.88 7.23
N SER A 5 -7.30 -14.23 8.51
CA SER A 5 -6.17 -15.04 9.00
C SER A 5 -6.12 -16.40 8.30
N GLY A 6 -7.26 -17.08 8.16
CA GLY A 6 -7.36 -18.35 7.43
C GLY A 6 -6.97 -18.21 5.97
N TYR A 7 -7.44 -17.16 5.28
CA TYR A 7 -7.07 -16.89 3.89
C TYR A 7 -5.57 -16.61 3.73
N ILE A 8 -4.97 -15.79 4.59
CA ILE A 8 -3.53 -15.48 4.55
C ILE A 8 -2.71 -16.73 4.80
N THR A 9 -3.09 -17.55 5.80
CA THR A 9 -2.42 -18.81 6.11
C THR A 9 -2.49 -19.76 4.92
N TRP A 10 -3.67 -19.95 4.35
CA TRP A 10 -3.84 -20.83 3.17
C TRP A 10 -3.03 -20.34 1.95
N ARG A 11 -3.07 -19.03 1.67
CA ARG A 11 -2.34 -18.44 0.54
C ARG A 11 -0.83 -18.58 0.69
N ASN A 12 -0.32 -18.46 1.92
CA ASN A 12 1.12 -18.49 2.18
C ASN A 12 1.62 -19.90 2.55
N TRP A 13 0.71 -20.89 2.62
CA TRP A 13 1.09 -22.28 2.92
C TRP A 13 2.03 -22.83 1.86
N GLY A 14 3.24 -23.23 2.27
CA GLY A 14 4.27 -23.74 1.37
C GLY A 14 5.09 -22.69 0.62
N HIS A 15 4.83 -21.39 0.81
CA HIS A 15 5.68 -20.32 0.32
C HIS A 15 6.80 -20.03 1.31
N GLY A 16 7.99 -19.70 0.78
CA GLY A 16 9.14 -19.34 1.61
C GLY A 16 8.90 -18.07 2.43
N GLU A 17 9.81 -17.82 3.37
CA GLU A 17 9.78 -16.63 4.23
C GLU A 17 9.84 -15.32 3.42
N ASP A 18 9.02 -14.33 3.81
CA ASP A 18 9.03 -12.99 3.17
C ASP A 18 10.44 -12.36 3.23
N HIS A 19 10.87 -11.76 2.12
CA HIS A 19 12.19 -11.13 1.97
C HIS A 19 12.55 -10.14 3.08
N ARG A 20 11.55 -9.45 3.64
CA ARG A 20 11.75 -8.51 4.75
C ARG A 20 12.18 -9.22 6.03
N TYR A 21 11.55 -10.36 6.33
CA TYR A 21 11.93 -11.18 7.49
C TYR A 21 13.29 -11.83 7.29
N GLN A 22 13.61 -12.27 6.07
CA GLN A 22 14.94 -12.78 5.72
C GLN A 22 16.02 -11.73 5.96
N ALA A 23 15.78 -10.46 5.56
CA ALA A 23 16.70 -9.36 5.79
C ALA A 23 16.86 -9.02 7.29
N ILE A 24 15.76 -9.03 8.06
CA ILE A 24 15.81 -8.84 9.52
C ILE A 24 16.59 -9.98 10.18
N ARG A 25 16.34 -11.22 9.76
CA ARG A 25 17.05 -12.41 10.25
C ARG A 25 18.55 -12.31 9.99
N ALA A 26 18.94 -11.96 8.74
CA ALA A 26 20.35 -11.84 8.37
C ALA A 26 21.10 -10.79 9.20
N ARG A 27 20.44 -9.66 9.51
CA ARG A 27 21.05 -8.56 10.31
C ARG A 27 21.15 -8.86 11.81
N ASN A 28 20.36 -9.80 12.32
CA ASN A 28 20.23 -10.04 13.77
C ASN A 28 20.72 -11.42 14.21
N GLN A 29 21.52 -12.12 13.40
CA GLN A 29 22.23 -13.33 13.83
C GLN A 29 23.33 -12.98 14.88
N PRO A 30 23.72 -13.92 15.74
CA PRO A 30 23.12 -15.22 16.04
C PRO A 30 21.87 -15.11 16.95
N HIS A 31 21.16 -16.23 17.13
CA HIS A 31 19.99 -16.35 18.03
C HIS A 31 18.78 -15.48 17.64
N PHE A 32 18.52 -15.36 16.32
CA PHE A 32 17.38 -14.57 15.81
C PHE A 32 16.04 -15.05 16.38
N GLU A 33 15.87 -16.33 16.65
CA GLU A 33 14.63 -16.89 17.20
C GLU A 33 14.23 -16.21 18.51
N PHE A 34 15.18 -16.02 19.44
CA PHE A 34 14.92 -15.30 20.68
C PHE A 34 14.81 -13.79 20.47
N LYS A 35 15.65 -13.23 19.60
CA LYS A 35 15.59 -11.79 19.30
C LYS A 35 14.28 -11.40 18.61
N SER A 36 13.69 -12.26 17.81
CA SER A 36 12.41 -12.02 17.14
C SER A 36 11.26 -11.82 18.13
N LEU A 37 11.29 -12.44 19.31
CA LEU A 37 10.27 -12.27 20.34
C LEU A 37 10.08 -10.79 20.72
N TYR A 38 11.17 -10.03 20.88
CA TYR A 38 11.07 -8.62 21.25
C TYR A 38 11.21 -7.67 20.05
N LEU A 39 12.05 -7.99 19.05
CA LEU A 39 12.21 -7.12 17.87
C LEU A 39 11.02 -7.12 16.93
N VAL A 40 10.32 -8.25 16.82
CA VAL A 40 9.17 -8.40 15.91
C VAL A 40 7.87 -8.45 16.73
N PHE A 41 7.70 -9.50 17.55
CA PHE A 41 6.44 -9.71 18.25
C PHE A 41 6.20 -8.73 19.40
N GLY A 42 7.23 -8.43 20.20
CA GLY A 42 7.13 -7.46 21.31
C GLY A 42 6.84 -6.06 20.79
N LEU A 43 7.56 -5.63 19.75
CA LEU A 43 7.29 -4.34 19.11
C LEU A 43 5.86 -4.28 18.51
N GLN A 44 5.45 -5.31 17.78
CA GLN A 44 4.10 -5.37 17.22
C GLN A 44 3.01 -5.35 18.31
N ALA A 45 3.20 -6.07 19.40
CA ALA A 45 2.28 -6.07 20.53
C ALA A 45 2.18 -4.68 21.18
N ALA A 46 3.32 -4.01 21.41
CA ALA A 46 3.34 -2.65 21.96
C ALA A 46 2.65 -1.64 21.04
N LEU A 47 2.92 -1.69 19.73
CA LEU A 47 2.24 -0.84 18.74
C LEU A 47 0.73 -1.11 18.69
N ALA A 48 0.33 -2.36 18.63
CA ALA A 48 -1.09 -2.75 18.62
C ALA A 48 -1.81 -2.30 19.90
N TRP A 49 -1.15 -2.39 21.04
CA TRP A 49 -1.70 -1.94 22.32
C TRP A 49 -1.94 -0.42 22.35
N ILE A 50 -0.95 0.38 21.91
CA ILE A 50 -1.10 1.85 21.82
C ILE A 50 -2.20 2.22 20.82
N VAL A 51 -2.23 1.57 19.67
CA VAL A 51 -3.23 1.80 18.62
C VAL A 51 -4.65 1.48 19.11
N ALA A 52 -4.79 0.51 20.01
CA ALA A 52 -6.09 0.12 20.57
C ALA A 52 -6.63 1.08 21.66
N TRP A 53 -5.85 2.01 22.19
CA TRP A 53 -6.29 2.90 23.28
C TRP A 53 -7.60 3.69 23.01
N PRO A 54 -7.83 4.24 21.81
CA PRO A 54 -9.10 4.92 21.54
C PRO A 54 -10.32 3.99 21.65
N LEU A 55 -10.17 2.72 21.30
CA LEU A 55 -11.25 1.73 21.44
C LEU A 55 -11.61 1.51 22.91
N LEU A 56 -10.59 1.39 23.77
CA LEU A 56 -10.80 1.24 25.22
C LEU A 56 -11.47 2.49 25.82
N ALA A 57 -11.02 3.68 25.43
CA ALA A 57 -11.60 4.94 25.88
C ALA A 57 -13.06 5.09 25.43
N ALA A 58 -13.36 4.78 24.16
CA ALA A 58 -14.71 4.84 23.62
C ALA A 58 -15.66 3.88 24.34
N LEU A 59 -15.21 2.65 24.64
CA LEU A 59 -16.03 1.64 25.35
C LEU A 59 -16.22 1.96 26.83
N SER A 60 -15.34 2.75 27.45
CA SER A 60 -15.43 3.17 28.86
C SER A 60 -16.26 4.43 29.04
N GLY A 61 -16.63 5.12 27.98
CA GLY A 61 -17.39 6.37 28.03
C GLY A 61 -18.84 6.11 28.48
N VAL A 62 -19.31 6.97 29.37
CA VAL A 62 -20.71 6.97 29.87
C VAL A 62 -21.49 8.18 29.36
N GLN A 63 -20.88 8.98 28.51
CA GLN A 63 -21.50 10.20 27.95
C GLN A 63 -22.58 9.83 26.93
N PRO A 64 -23.68 10.59 26.85
CA PRO A 64 -24.64 10.42 25.78
C PRO A 64 -24.03 10.72 24.42
N LEU A 65 -24.48 10.00 23.38
CA LEU A 65 -24.02 10.20 22.01
C LEU A 65 -24.26 11.65 21.56
N GLY A 66 -23.23 12.26 21.00
CA GLY A 66 -23.25 13.64 20.56
C GLY A 66 -22.74 13.83 19.12
N LEU A 67 -22.55 15.07 18.74
CA LEU A 67 -22.08 15.42 17.39
C LEU A 67 -20.71 14.81 17.05
N LEU A 68 -19.80 14.76 18.01
CA LEU A 68 -18.45 14.16 17.79
C LEU A 68 -18.54 12.65 17.50
N ASP A 69 -19.45 11.93 18.16
CA ASP A 69 -19.67 10.52 17.88
C ASP A 69 -20.18 10.32 16.46
N MET A 70 -21.12 11.15 16.02
CA MET A 70 -21.65 11.07 14.66
C MET A 70 -20.59 11.41 13.61
N LEU A 71 -19.77 12.44 13.85
CA LEU A 71 -18.65 12.78 12.96
C LEU A 71 -17.60 11.67 12.93
N GLY A 72 -17.27 11.10 14.09
CA GLY A 72 -16.34 10.01 14.20
C GLY A 72 -16.81 8.76 13.48
N ALA A 73 -18.07 8.38 13.69
CA ALA A 73 -18.70 7.24 13.00
C ALA A 73 -18.79 7.49 11.47
N GLY A 74 -19.15 8.70 11.06
CA GLY A 74 -19.19 9.09 9.65
C GLY A 74 -17.82 8.99 8.99
N LEU A 75 -16.76 9.50 9.64
CA LEU A 75 -15.38 9.42 9.15
C LEU A 75 -14.89 7.96 9.10
N TRP A 76 -15.23 7.17 10.10
CA TRP A 76 -14.90 5.75 10.15
C TRP A 76 -15.57 4.96 9.01
N LEU A 77 -16.88 5.16 8.79
CA LEU A 77 -17.60 4.54 7.68
C LEU A 77 -17.04 4.97 6.32
N PHE A 78 -16.76 6.26 6.15
CA PHE A 78 -16.11 6.79 4.97
C PHE A 78 -14.76 6.11 4.73
N GLY A 79 -13.92 5.99 5.78
CA GLY A 79 -12.62 5.34 5.70
C GLY A 79 -12.70 3.90 5.22
N ILE A 80 -13.57 3.09 5.84
CA ILE A 80 -13.81 1.69 5.45
C ILE A 80 -14.29 1.57 4.00
N ALA A 81 -15.24 2.41 3.60
CA ALA A 81 -15.77 2.39 2.24
C ALA A 81 -14.68 2.78 1.23
N PHE A 82 -13.91 3.83 1.52
CA PHE A 82 -12.85 4.33 0.67
C PHE A 82 -11.73 3.29 0.48
N GLU A 83 -11.27 2.67 1.58
CA GLU A 83 -10.29 1.59 1.57
C GLU A 83 -10.80 0.38 0.79
N GLY A 84 -12.01 -0.09 1.10
CA GLY A 84 -12.60 -1.25 0.43
C GLY A 84 -12.78 -1.06 -1.08
N ILE A 85 -13.19 0.14 -1.52
CA ILE A 85 -13.30 0.48 -2.95
C ILE A 85 -11.90 0.51 -3.58
N ALA A 86 -10.90 1.11 -2.94
CA ALA A 86 -9.53 1.16 -3.43
C ALA A 86 -8.94 -0.24 -3.62
N ASP A 87 -9.08 -1.10 -2.62
CA ASP A 87 -8.58 -2.47 -2.65
C ASP A 87 -9.31 -3.31 -3.71
N GLN A 88 -10.63 -3.15 -3.84
CA GLN A 88 -11.40 -3.83 -4.88
C GLN A 88 -10.97 -3.40 -6.28
N GLN A 89 -10.75 -2.10 -6.50
CA GLN A 89 -10.26 -1.57 -7.78
C GLN A 89 -8.89 -2.17 -8.11
N LEU A 90 -7.97 -2.23 -7.16
CA LEU A 90 -6.64 -2.81 -7.34
C LEU A 90 -6.70 -4.32 -7.60
N ALA A 91 -7.55 -5.04 -6.86
CA ALA A 91 -7.73 -6.48 -7.04
C ALA A 91 -8.23 -6.80 -8.46
N ARG A 92 -9.28 -6.09 -8.92
CA ARG A 92 -9.81 -6.26 -10.28
C ARG A 92 -8.77 -5.91 -11.36
N PHE A 93 -7.99 -4.86 -11.14
CA PHE A 93 -6.93 -4.48 -12.07
C PHE A 93 -5.85 -5.56 -12.21
N LYS A 94 -5.46 -6.18 -11.09
CA LYS A 94 -4.44 -7.24 -11.06
C LYS A 94 -4.90 -8.57 -11.65
N THR A 95 -6.21 -8.86 -11.61
CA THR A 95 -6.77 -10.10 -12.16
C THR A 95 -6.94 -10.08 -13.68
N ASP A 96 -6.92 -8.89 -14.30
CA ASP A 96 -7.03 -8.73 -15.74
C ASP A 96 -5.65 -8.86 -16.41
N PRO A 97 -5.43 -9.90 -17.24
CA PRO A 97 -4.16 -10.11 -17.95
C PRO A 97 -3.74 -8.95 -18.85
N ALA A 98 -4.73 -8.18 -19.37
CA ALA A 98 -4.47 -7.01 -20.21
C ALA A 98 -3.75 -5.88 -19.46
N ASN A 99 -3.76 -5.92 -18.13
CA ASN A 99 -3.09 -4.95 -17.28
C ASN A 99 -1.67 -5.39 -16.84
N ALA A 100 -1.19 -6.54 -17.31
CA ALA A 100 0.16 -7.01 -16.97
C ALA A 100 1.22 -5.95 -17.32
N GLY A 101 2.06 -5.60 -16.35
CA GLY A 101 3.09 -4.56 -16.51
C GLY A 101 2.60 -3.11 -16.47
N ARG A 102 1.30 -2.86 -16.44
CA ARG A 102 0.74 -1.50 -16.35
C ARG A 102 0.69 -0.99 -14.91
N VAL A 103 0.55 0.32 -14.78
CA VAL A 103 0.34 1.02 -13.51
C VAL A 103 -1.16 1.21 -13.28
N MET A 104 -1.64 0.94 -12.07
CA MET A 104 -3.02 1.25 -11.67
C MET A 104 -3.13 2.75 -11.39
N ASP A 105 -3.74 3.51 -12.33
CA ASP A 105 -3.90 4.97 -12.27
C ASP A 105 -5.34 5.44 -12.50
N ARG A 106 -6.31 4.55 -12.22
CA ARG A 106 -7.74 4.78 -12.45
C ARG A 106 -8.51 4.82 -11.14
N GLY A 107 -9.74 5.35 -11.18
CA GLY A 107 -10.60 5.44 -10.00
C GLY A 107 -9.94 6.21 -8.85
N LEU A 108 -9.96 5.67 -7.65
CA LEU A 108 -9.33 6.28 -6.47
C LEU A 108 -7.80 6.36 -6.58
N TRP A 109 -7.18 5.43 -7.30
CA TRP A 109 -5.73 5.40 -7.58
C TRP A 109 -5.26 6.54 -8.49
N ARG A 110 -6.19 7.22 -9.18
CA ARG A 110 -5.89 8.46 -9.90
C ARG A 110 -5.69 9.64 -8.95
N LEU A 111 -6.36 9.63 -7.80
CA LEU A 111 -6.34 10.74 -6.83
C LEU A 111 -5.22 10.63 -5.82
N SER A 112 -4.86 9.40 -5.45
CA SER A 112 -3.78 9.08 -4.52
C SER A 112 -3.07 7.81 -4.98
N ARG A 113 -1.76 7.73 -4.72
CA ARG A 113 -0.98 6.50 -4.97
C ARG A 113 -1.21 5.43 -3.90
N HIS A 114 -1.77 5.83 -2.75
CA HIS A 114 -2.09 4.95 -1.63
C HIS A 114 -3.49 5.25 -1.06
N PRO A 115 -4.55 5.13 -1.88
CA PRO A 115 -5.90 5.49 -1.45
C PRO A 115 -6.42 4.58 -0.33
N ASN A 116 -6.02 3.30 -0.30
CA ASN A 116 -6.36 2.38 0.78
C ASN A 116 -5.76 2.83 2.13
N TYR A 117 -4.52 3.32 2.15
CA TYR A 117 -3.91 3.88 3.37
C TYR A 117 -4.56 5.17 3.82
N PHE A 118 -5.05 5.99 2.89
CA PHE A 118 -5.86 7.15 3.26
C PHE A 118 -7.19 6.74 3.89
N GLY A 119 -7.82 5.68 3.39
CA GLY A 119 -9.00 5.09 4.03
C GLY A 119 -8.72 4.65 5.46
N GLU A 120 -7.64 3.89 5.67
CA GLU A 120 -7.20 3.45 7.00
C GLU A 120 -6.87 4.62 7.94
N PHE A 121 -6.23 5.68 7.42
CA PHE A 121 -6.04 6.93 8.16
C PHE A 121 -7.37 7.50 8.65
N CYS A 122 -8.37 7.60 7.79
CA CYS A 122 -9.70 8.10 8.18
C CYS A 122 -10.37 7.19 9.22
N VAL A 123 -10.21 5.87 9.14
CA VAL A 123 -10.72 4.91 10.12
C VAL A 123 -10.18 5.23 11.52
N TRP A 124 -8.87 5.36 11.68
CA TRP A 124 -8.25 5.59 12.99
C TRP A 124 -8.52 6.97 13.56
N TRP A 125 -8.60 8.00 12.72
CA TRP A 125 -9.05 9.33 13.15
C TRP A 125 -10.53 9.34 13.51
N GLY A 126 -11.37 8.58 12.81
CA GLY A 126 -12.79 8.41 13.15
C GLY A 126 -12.98 7.76 14.51
N VAL A 127 -12.26 6.65 14.77
CA VAL A 127 -12.28 5.97 16.09
C VAL A 127 -11.83 6.91 17.20
N TRP A 128 -10.79 7.73 16.95
CA TRP A 128 -10.33 8.69 17.95
C TRP A 128 -11.35 9.79 18.23
N LEU A 129 -12.09 10.27 17.24
CA LEU A 129 -13.17 11.26 17.47
C LEU A 129 -14.25 10.71 18.41
N VAL A 130 -14.62 9.43 18.28
CA VAL A 130 -15.53 8.76 19.21
C VAL A 130 -14.90 8.66 20.60
N ALA A 131 -13.62 8.29 20.69
CA ALA A 131 -12.91 8.29 21.96
C ALA A 131 -12.84 9.67 22.61
N LEU A 132 -12.63 10.73 21.80
CA LEU A 132 -12.63 12.13 22.25
C LEU A 132 -13.99 12.51 22.85
N ALA A 133 -15.09 12.13 22.21
CA ALA A 133 -16.44 12.33 22.73
C ALA A 133 -16.64 11.67 24.10
N ALA A 134 -16.04 10.49 24.28
CA ALA A 134 -16.06 9.75 25.54
C ALA A 134 -15.08 10.30 26.62
N GLY A 135 -14.39 11.41 26.37
CA GLY A 135 -13.38 11.97 27.28
C GLY A 135 -11.96 11.40 27.10
N GLY A 136 -11.75 10.55 26.10
CA GLY A 136 -10.49 9.88 25.80
C GLY A 136 -9.54 10.70 24.92
N GLY A 137 -9.54 12.03 24.98
CA GLY A 137 -8.69 12.90 24.15
C GLY A 137 -7.18 12.59 24.25
N TRP A 138 -6.74 12.09 25.41
CA TRP A 138 -5.35 11.66 25.67
C TRP A 138 -4.88 10.54 24.71
N THR A 139 -5.81 9.79 24.09
CA THR A 139 -5.50 8.70 23.15
C THR A 139 -5.07 9.19 21.76
N ILE A 140 -4.90 10.52 21.56
CA ILE A 140 -4.44 11.12 20.29
C ILE A 140 -3.14 10.51 19.77
N LEU A 141 -2.31 9.95 20.65
CA LEU A 141 -1.08 9.26 20.25
C LEU A 141 -1.34 8.12 19.27
N SER A 142 -2.49 7.45 19.38
CA SER A 142 -2.87 6.32 18.52
C SER A 142 -3.01 6.73 17.04
N PRO A 143 -3.91 7.65 16.64
CA PRO A 143 -4.03 8.05 15.25
C PRO A 143 -2.77 8.76 14.72
N LEU A 144 -2.02 9.45 15.56
CA LEU A 144 -0.73 10.03 15.18
C LEU A 144 0.30 8.93 14.87
N LEU A 145 0.41 7.92 15.72
CA LEU A 145 1.28 6.77 15.50
C LEU A 145 0.89 6.04 14.21
N MET A 146 -0.41 5.75 14.00
CA MET A 146 -0.89 5.14 12.76
C MET A 146 -0.55 5.98 11.54
N THR A 147 -0.72 7.30 11.62
CA THR A 147 -0.34 8.22 10.54
C THR A 147 1.15 8.11 10.20
N VAL A 148 2.02 8.09 11.22
CA VAL A 148 3.47 7.93 11.01
C VAL A 148 3.81 6.56 10.42
N LEU A 149 3.19 5.49 10.91
CA LEU A 149 3.39 4.14 10.39
C LEU A 149 2.97 4.04 8.91
N LEU A 150 1.82 4.59 8.55
CA LEU A 150 1.32 4.59 7.17
C LEU A 150 2.20 5.42 6.23
N LEU A 151 2.69 6.58 6.66
CA LEU A 151 3.46 7.48 5.82
C LEU A 151 4.95 7.11 5.72
N LYS A 152 5.57 6.70 6.83
CA LYS A 152 7.03 6.63 6.95
C LYS A 152 7.59 5.22 7.11
N VAL A 153 6.89 4.33 7.82
CA VAL A 153 7.49 3.07 8.28
C VAL A 153 7.11 1.89 7.39
N SER A 154 5.83 1.62 7.24
CA SER A 154 5.33 0.43 6.51
C SER A 154 4.60 0.75 5.22
N GLY A 155 4.21 2.00 5.03
CA GLY A 155 3.33 2.44 3.96
C GLY A 155 4.06 3.08 2.78
N VAL A 156 3.74 4.35 2.54
CA VAL A 156 4.13 5.10 1.34
C VAL A 156 5.63 5.07 1.08
N ALA A 157 6.45 5.43 2.09
CA ALA A 157 7.89 5.56 1.92
C ALA A 157 8.56 4.23 1.51
N LEU A 158 8.18 3.13 2.17
CA LEU A 158 8.77 1.82 1.91
C LEU A 158 8.38 1.26 0.53
N LEU A 159 7.11 1.45 0.13
CA LEU A 159 6.61 0.94 -1.15
C LEU A 159 7.17 1.71 -2.35
N GLU A 160 7.52 2.99 -2.18
CA GLU A 160 8.00 3.85 -3.25
C GLU A 160 9.52 3.91 -3.37
N GLN A 161 10.28 3.36 -2.41
CA GLN A 161 11.72 3.51 -2.32
C GLN A 161 12.45 3.14 -3.62
N ASP A 162 12.08 2.03 -4.28
CA ASP A 162 12.76 1.53 -5.49
C ASP A 162 11.81 1.35 -6.68
N ILE A 163 10.54 1.77 -6.55
CA ILE A 163 9.52 1.43 -7.56
C ILE A 163 9.76 2.16 -8.89
N GLY A 164 10.30 3.38 -8.83
CA GLY A 164 10.63 4.18 -10.02
C GLY A 164 11.79 3.60 -10.83
N GLU A 165 12.70 2.86 -10.20
CA GLU A 165 13.80 2.16 -10.87
C GLU A 165 13.34 0.85 -11.48
N ARG A 166 12.57 0.07 -10.70
CA ARG A 166 12.02 -1.22 -11.13
C ARG A 166 10.92 -1.11 -12.18
N ARG A 167 10.20 0.03 -12.24
CA ARG A 167 9.09 0.26 -13.17
C ARG A 167 9.12 1.69 -13.71
N PRO A 168 9.77 1.95 -14.85
CA PRO A 168 9.87 3.29 -15.42
C PRO A 168 8.52 4.00 -15.64
N ALA A 169 7.48 3.26 -16.05
CA ALA A 169 6.12 3.79 -16.20
C ALA A 169 5.51 4.35 -14.89
N TYR A 170 6.06 3.97 -13.74
CA TYR A 170 5.61 4.47 -12.44
C TYR A 170 6.12 5.89 -12.16
N ARG A 171 7.19 6.34 -12.82
CA ARG A 171 7.75 7.71 -12.65
C ARG A 171 6.74 8.78 -13.05
N ASP A 172 6.06 8.60 -14.17
CA ASP A 172 5.03 9.55 -14.64
C ASP A 172 3.84 9.58 -13.69
N TYR A 173 3.48 8.44 -13.14
CA TYR A 173 2.42 8.33 -12.14
C TYR A 173 2.79 9.06 -10.84
N ILE A 174 4.03 8.91 -10.35
CA ILE A 174 4.55 9.65 -9.19
C ILE A 174 4.50 11.17 -9.43
N ALA A 175 4.90 11.62 -10.61
CA ALA A 175 4.96 13.05 -10.93
C ALA A 175 3.59 13.74 -10.90
N ARG A 176 2.54 13.04 -11.33
CA ARG A 176 1.19 13.62 -11.45
C ARG A 176 0.23 13.32 -10.32
N THR A 177 0.46 12.26 -9.54
CA THR A 177 -0.49 11.78 -8.54
C THR A 177 0.03 12.00 -7.12
N SER A 178 -0.84 12.52 -6.24
CA SER A 178 -0.52 12.71 -4.82
C SER A 178 -0.07 11.39 -4.16
N ALA A 179 0.88 11.48 -3.24
CA ALA A 179 1.37 10.30 -2.53
C ALA A 179 0.31 9.69 -1.60
N PHE A 180 -0.42 10.55 -0.86
CA PHE A 180 -1.29 10.10 0.22
C PHE A 180 -2.67 10.76 0.20
N PHE A 181 -2.76 12.08 0.43
CA PHE A 181 -4.04 12.78 0.42
C PHE A 181 -4.64 12.78 -0.99
N PRO A 182 -5.91 12.32 -1.17
CA PRO A 182 -6.57 12.34 -2.47
C PRO A 182 -6.65 13.77 -3.01
N TRP A 183 -6.05 13.97 -4.18
CA TRP A 183 -6.04 15.26 -4.86
C TRP A 183 -6.18 15.05 -6.37
N PRO A 184 -6.83 15.94 -7.12
CA PRO A 184 -6.88 15.87 -8.57
C PRO A 184 -5.47 15.77 -9.16
N PRO A 185 -5.23 14.88 -10.14
CA PRO A 185 -3.91 14.71 -10.71
C PRO A 185 -3.44 15.98 -11.39
N ARG A 186 -2.14 16.26 -11.29
CA ARG A 186 -1.53 17.36 -12.03
C ARG A 186 -1.60 17.09 -13.54
N PRO A 187 -1.78 18.11 -14.39
CA PRO A 187 -1.70 17.92 -15.82
C PRO A 187 -0.33 17.35 -16.19
N ALA A 188 -0.30 16.45 -17.18
CA ALA A 188 0.95 15.94 -17.72
C ALA A 188 1.82 17.12 -18.17
N TYR A 189 3.09 17.15 -17.75
CA TYR A 189 4.04 18.17 -18.20
C TYR A 189 4.17 18.05 -19.71
N ALA A 190 3.73 19.07 -20.44
CA ALA A 190 3.79 19.10 -21.91
C ALA A 190 5.23 19.26 -22.47
N GLY A 191 6.25 19.02 -21.64
CA GLY A 191 7.66 19.17 -21.95
C GLY A 191 8.51 17.89 -21.88
N GLY A 192 7.93 16.72 -21.66
CA GLY A 192 8.62 15.43 -21.69
C GLY A 192 8.47 14.78 -23.06
N VAL A 193 9.58 14.64 -23.78
CA VAL A 193 9.76 13.99 -25.08
C VAL A 193 9.01 12.65 -25.09
N ALA A 194 7.82 12.65 -25.66
CA ALA A 194 7.16 11.44 -26.13
C ALA A 194 7.91 11.02 -27.42
N GLY A 195 9.03 10.33 -27.23
CA GLY A 195 9.59 9.55 -28.31
C GLY A 195 8.59 8.45 -28.67
N PRO A 196 8.13 8.35 -29.91
CA PRO A 196 7.31 7.24 -30.31
C PRO A 196 8.13 5.97 -30.11
N PHE A 197 7.59 5.01 -29.37
CA PHE A 197 8.09 3.65 -29.34
C PHE A 197 7.94 3.10 -30.77
N GLN A 198 8.96 3.28 -31.59
CA GLN A 198 9.08 2.59 -32.86
C GLN A 198 9.28 1.11 -32.54
N ALA A 199 8.23 0.35 -32.77
CA ALA A 199 8.38 -1.08 -32.93
C ALA A 199 9.36 -1.31 -34.08
N THR A 200 10.58 -1.67 -33.74
CA THR A 200 11.57 -2.17 -34.70
C THR A 200 11.05 -3.48 -35.24
N THR A 201 10.29 -3.40 -36.33
CA THR A 201 10.09 -4.52 -37.23
C THR A 201 11.46 -4.87 -37.80
N ARG A 202 12.04 -5.96 -37.34
CA ARG A 202 13.19 -6.60 -37.99
C ARG A 202 12.78 -6.91 -39.44
N PRO A 203 13.54 -6.43 -40.43
CA PRO A 203 13.32 -6.92 -41.80
C PRO A 203 13.78 -8.39 -41.85
N ALA A 204 12.95 -9.19 -42.48
CA ALA A 204 13.27 -10.57 -42.81
C ALA A 204 14.55 -10.58 -43.67
N ALA A 205 15.56 -11.34 -43.24
CA ALA A 205 16.76 -11.56 -44.00
C ALA A 205 16.40 -12.28 -45.29
N GLU A 206 16.70 -11.64 -46.41
CA GLU A 206 16.76 -12.21 -47.73
C GLU A 206 17.70 -13.41 -47.75
N GLN A 207 17.13 -14.59 -47.94
CA GLN A 207 17.86 -15.76 -48.44
C GLN A 207 17.98 -15.64 -49.95
N SER A 208 19.11 -15.17 -50.44
CA SER A 208 19.49 -15.39 -51.84
C SER A 208 20.62 -16.39 -51.88
N SER A 209 20.34 -17.57 -52.29
CA SER A 209 20.80 -18.31 -53.44
C SER A 209 22.19 -17.88 -53.96
N GLY A 210 23.17 -18.81 -53.93
CA GLY A 210 24.48 -18.67 -54.58
C GLY A 210 25.17 -20.05 -54.66
N ALA A 211 24.97 -20.65 -55.79
CA ALA A 211 25.51 -21.90 -56.31
C ALA A 211 26.99 -22.20 -56.04
N SER A 212 27.28 -23.49 -55.92
CA SER A 212 28.58 -24.16 -56.12
C SER A 212 29.18 -23.87 -57.51
N PRO A 213 30.52 -24.11 -57.71
CA PRO A 213 30.95 -25.47 -58.05
C PRO A 213 32.33 -25.89 -57.46
N SER A 214 32.49 -27.21 -57.29
CA SER A 214 33.77 -27.93 -57.30
C SER A 214 34.46 -27.85 -58.71
N PRO A 215 35.72 -28.17 -58.96
CA PRO A 215 36.42 -29.36 -58.47
C PRO A 215 37.93 -29.17 -58.24
N GLY A 216 38.53 -30.24 -57.73
CA GLY A 216 39.95 -30.35 -57.69
C GLY A 216 40.37 -31.36 -56.60
#